data_92643b329218dda2c59c661e9530cdf9
#
_entry.id   92643b329218dda2c59c661e9530cdf9
#
_cell.length_a   1.000
_cell.length_b   1.000
_cell.length_c   1.000
_cell.angle_alpha   90.00
_cell.angle_beta   90.00
_cell.angle_gamma   90.00
#
_symmetry.space_group_name_H-M   'P 1'
#
loop_
_entity.id
_entity.type
_entity.pdbx_description
1 polymer ?
#
loop_
_entity_poly.entity_id
_entity_poly.type
_entity_poly.pdbx_seq_one_letter_code
_entity_poly.pdbx_strand_id
1 'polypeptide(L)'
;MTKFVRLMISLSLLALTAVTSIASAANYTLWVNGRTGGGVVGDYGSFNYWGPATTAAGVNKKAVNWDGRSSIASQNDKVRNALDCFCTGPNWCYVATHSAGDLILGYTLANYGGSARLKKNAVAGAGGVCGNSDGSSQTGWNIKWVRAASGAGGGSELSDAGSWTTSEPLVSDLKTATARAMYDHNNTRNVMFYMYAGAKGTFYSSILPGQDDEAIAYHSSGGVSGSSGGGYCNPGNWFCNDLTLGTGANEGGRAKWSNHSVAFRDDGESYNHYAKDNWQGIVGVVRNAMVNSAY
;
A
#
# COMPACT_ATOMS: atom_id res chain seq x y z
N MET A 1 -85.93 7.83 25.19
CA MET A 1 -85.23 6.87 24.29
C MET A 1 -83.93 7.49 23.83
N THR A 2 -82.85 7.23 24.53
CA THR A 2 -81.48 7.76 24.24
C THR A 2 -80.62 6.68 23.71
N LYS A 3 -80.19 6.79 22.43
CA LYS A 3 -79.26 5.83 21.76
C LYS A 3 -77.85 6.24 22.08
N PHE A 4 -77.11 5.40 22.80
CA PHE A 4 -75.66 5.50 22.98
C PHE A 4 -74.94 5.03 21.72
N VAL A 5 -74.23 5.93 21.10
CA VAL A 5 -73.28 5.59 20.03
C VAL A 5 -71.92 5.30 20.71
N ARG A 6 -71.48 4.05 20.64
CA ARG A 6 -70.12 3.66 21.07
C ARG A 6 -69.15 3.94 19.92
N LEU A 7 -68.27 4.91 20.12
CA LEU A 7 -67.15 5.18 19.23
C LEU A 7 -65.97 4.22 19.60
N MET A 8 -65.74 3.22 18.75
CA MET A 8 -64.56 2.40 18.88
C MET A 8 -63.38 3.12 18.21
N ILE A 9 -62.45 3.61 18.99
CA ILE A 9 -61.16 4.11 18.51
C ILE A 9 -60.23 2.91 18.37
N SER A 10 -60.00 2.50 17.11
CA SER A 10 -58.98 1.50 16.79
C SER A 10 -57.61 2.17 16.81
N LEU A 11 -56.82 1.92 17.82
CA LEU A 11 -55.42 2.34 17.90
C LEU A 11 -54.60 1.37 17.04
N SER A 12 -54.30 1.78 15.81
CA SER A 12 -53.35 1.05 14.95
C SER A 12 -51.93 1.36 15.42
N LEU A 13 -51.34 0.45 16.17
CA LEU A 13 -49.96 0.53 16.55
C LEU A 13 -49.11 0.23 15.28
N LEU A 14 -48.61 1.25 14.60
CA LEU A 14 -47.64 1.12 13.52
C LEU A 14 -46.30 0.77 14.19
N ALA A 15 -45.99 -0.51 14.26
CA ALA A 15 -44.65 -0.96 14.62
C ALA A 15 -43.69 -0.56 13.49
N LEU A 16 -42.97 0.54 13.68
CA LEU A 16 -41.85 0.93 12.83
C LEU A 16 -40.72 -0.05 13.10
N THR A 17 -40.67 -1.15 12.36
CA THR A 17 -39.48 -2.02 12.34
C THR A 17 -38.37 -1.24 11.67
N ALA A 18 -37.47 -0.66 12.47
CA ALA A 18 -36.20 -0.17 11.96
C ALA A 18 -35.44 -1.37 11.38
N VAL A 19 -35.51 -1.52 10.06
CA VAL A 19 -34.64 -2.44 9.34
C VAL A 19 -33.24 -1.88 9.46
N THR A 20 -32.51 -2.33 10.47
CA THR A 20 -31.07 -2.12 10.51
C THR A 20 -30.49 -2.88 9.33
N SER A 21 -30.15 -2.19 8.26
CA SER A 21 -29.38 -2.77 7.16
C SER A 21 -28.08 -3.27 7.75
N ILE A 22 -27.93 -4.57 7.90
CA ILE A 22 -26.65 -5.16 8.23
C ILE A 22 -25.74 -4.86 7.04
N ALA A 23 -24.76 -3.98 7.26
CA ALA A 23 -23.77 -3.70 6.24
C ALA A 23 -23.10 -5.02 5.87
N SER A 24 -23.26 -5.44 4.63
CA SER A 24 -22.60 -6.65 4.12
C SER A 24 -21.10 -6.43 4.17
N ALA A 25 -20.38 -7.42 4.68
CA ALA A 25 -18.92 -7.43 4.65
C ALA A 25 -18.42 -7.30 3.20
N ALA A 26 -17.51 -6.37 2.96
CA ALA A 26 -16.91 -6.17 1.65
C ALA A 26 -15.39 -6.25 1.74
N ASN A 27 -14.78 -6.78 0.69
CA ASN A 27 -13.34 -6.73 0.50
C ASN A 27 -13.00 -5.56 -0.42
N TYR A 28 -11.94 -4.86 -0.08
CA TYR A 28 -11.42 -3.73 -0.85
C TYR A 28 -9.98 -3.99 -1.27
N THR A 29 -9.59 -3.49 -2.42
CA THR A 29 -8.19 -3.37 -2.80
C THR A 29 -7.77 -1.91 -2.71
N LEU A 30 -6.79 -1.61 -1.85
CA LEU A 30 -6.23 -0.27 -1.68
C LEU A 30 -4.91 -0.16 -2.44
N TRP A 31 -4.70 0.94 -3.14
CA TRP A 31 -3.55 1.19 -3.98
C TRP A 31 -2.84 2.47 -3.53
N VAL A 32 -1.70 2.32 -2.85
CA VAL A 32 -0.93 3.42 -2.24
C VAL A 32 0.20 3.81 -3.17
N ASN A 33 0.14 5.02 -3.74
CA ASN A 33 1.15 5.52 -4.65
C ASN A 33 2.49 5.81 -3.95
N GLY A 34 3.56 5.86 -4.74
CA GLY A 34 4.88 6.31 -4.33
C GLY A 34 5.11 7.80 -4.60
N ARG A 35 6.39 8.16 -4.79
CA ARG A 35 6.77 9.53 -5.18
C ARG A 35 6.15 9.92 -6.50
N THR A 36 5.70 11.16 -6.62
CA THR A 36 5.07 11.68 -7.84
C THR A 36 5.85 12.86 -8.42
N GLY A 37 5.80 13.02 -9.74
CA GLY A 37 6.38 14.18 -10.43
C GLY A 37 5.54 15.45 -10.32
N GLY A 38 4.27 15.32 -9.93
CA GLY A 38 3.33 16.40 -9.64
C GLY A 38 2.28 15.84 -8.71
N GLY A 39 1.76 16.63 -7.79
CA GLY A 39 0.87 16.15 -6.75
C GLY A 39 -0.23 15.22 -7.28
N VAL A 40 -0.42 14.08 -6.66
CA VAL A 40 -1.58 13.25 -6.93
C VAL A 40 -2.77 13.95 -6.28
N VAL A 41 -3.70 14.33 -7.11
CA VAL A 41 -4.93 14.97 -6.66
C VAL A 41 -6.08 14.09 -7.12
N GLY A 42 -7.00 13.84 -6.25
CA GLY A 42 -8.19 13.08 -6.60
C GLY A 42 -8.77 12.34 -5.41
N ASP A 43 -9.94 11.83 -5.64
CA ASP A 43 -10.64 10.97 -4.70
C ASP A 43 -10.11 9.52 -4.75
N TYR A 44 -10.72 8.65 -4.01
CA TYR A 44 -10.37 7.23 -3.98
C TYR A 44 -10.64 6.47 -5.31
N GLY A 45 -11.24 7.12 -6.28
CA GLY A 45 -11.47 6.60 -7.64
C GLY A 45 -10.38 6.98 -8.64
N SER A 46 -9.43 7.84 -8.27
CA SER A 46 -8.42 8.38 -9.18
C SER A 46 -7.16 7.53 -9.19
N PHE A 47 -6.92 6.80 -10.29
CA PHE A 47 -5.79 5.87 -10.44
C PHE A 47 -4.71 6.37 -11.41
N ASN A 48 -4.59 7.68 -11.62
CA ASN A 48 -3.67 8.26 -12.60
C ASN A 48 -2.21 7.87 -12.38
N TYR A 49 -1.80 7.67 -11.13
CA TYR A 49 -0.46 7.20 -10.80
C TYR A 49 -0.17 5.80 -11.34
N TRP A 50 -1.14 4.92 -11.24
CA TRP A 50 -0.98 3.50 -11.55
C TRP A 50 -1.16 3.17 -13.03
N GLY A 51 -1.79 4.06 -13.80
CA GLY A 51 -2.03 3.85 -15.22
C GLY A 51 -2.69 2.51 -15.52
N PRO A 52 -2.22 1.79 -16.56
CA PRO A 52 -2.80 0.51 -16.96
C PRO A 52 -2.71 -0.59 -15.91
N ALA A 53 -1.82 -0.49 -14.91
CA ALA A 53 -1.69 -1.49 -13.86
C ALA A 53 -2.99 -1.77 -13.11
N THR A 54 -3.90 -0.81 -13.05
CA THR A 54 -5.19 -0.95 -12.34
C THR A 54 -6.35 -1.37 -13.22
N THR A 55 -6.17 -1.52 -14.53
CA THR A 55 -7.30 -1.81 -15.45
C THR A 55 -8.05 -3.11 -15.13
N ALA A 56 -7.35 -4.08 -14.58
CA ALA A 56 -7.92 -5.36 -14.18
C ALA A 56 -7.85 -5.57 -12.65
N ALA A 57 -7.60 -4.53 -11.90
CA ALA A 57 -7.35 -4.68 -10.48
C ALA A 57 -8.64 -4.88 -9.70
N GLY A 58 -8.76 -6.03 -9.19
CA GLY A 58 -9.45 -6.47 -7.99
C GLY A 58 -10.82 -5.89 -7.63
N VAL A 59 -11.36 -6.48 -6.62
CA VAL A 59 -12.66 -6.14 -6.06
C VAL A 59 -12.60 -4.77 -5.39
N ASN A 60 -13.58 -3.91 -5.68
CA ASN A 60 -13.78 -2.63 -4.98
C ASN A 60 -12.51 -1.80 -4.84
N LYS A 61 -11.75 -1.61 -5.93
CA LYS A 61 -10.48 -0.91 -5.89
C LYS A 61 -10.61 0.55 -5.47
N LYS A 62 -9.70 1.00 -4.60
CA LYS A 62 -9.61 2.37 -4.09
C LYS A 62 -8.16 2.86 -4.16
N ALA A 63 -7.96 4.04 -4.70
CA ALA A 63 -6.66 4.70 -4.68
C ALA A 63 -6.47 5.46 -3.37
N VAL A 64 -5.28 5.37 -2.81
CA VAL A 64 -4.88 6.18 -1.65
C VAL A 64 -3.96 7.27 -2.17
N ASN A 65 -4.54 8.41 -2.47
CA ASN A 65 -3.85 9.51 -3.12
C ASN A 65 -3.25 10.47 -2.08
N TRP A 66 -2.04 10.20 -1.66
CA TRP A 66 -1.21 11.19 -0.97
C TRP A 66 -0.33 11.92 -2.00
N ASP A 67 0.25 13.05 -1.64
CA ASP A 67 0.92 13.91 -2.62
C ASP A 67 2.22 13.31 -3.19
N GLY A 68 2.82 12.35 -2.51
CA GLY A 68 4.07 11.70 -2.94
C GLY A 68 5.28 12.63 -2.99
N ARG A 69 5.26 13.74 -2.24
CA ARG A 69 6.32 14.75 -2.22
C ARG A 69 6.61 15.30 -0.82
N SER A 70 5.60 15.46 0.00
CA SER A 70 5.71 15.91 1.38
C SER A 70 6.25 14.79 2.28
N SER A 71 6.58 15.12 3.52
CA SER A 71 7.10 14.13 4.44
C SER A 71 6.07 13.05 4.80
N ILE A 72 6.56 11.86 5.04
CA ILE A 72 5.77 10.70 5.47
C ILE A 72 4.93 11.05 6.71
N ALA A 73 5.57 11.71 7.69
CA ALA A 73 4.90 12.10 8.92
C ALA A 73 3.76 13.09 8.71
N SER A 74 3.85 13.98 7.72
CA SER A 74 2.82 14.98 7.43
C SER A 74 1.66 14.44 6.60
N GLN A 75 1.87 13.39 5.81
CA GLN A 75 0.87 12.86 4.86
C GLN A 75 0.27 11.51 5.26
N ASN A 76 0.72 10.91 6.37
CA ASN A 76 0.18 9.63 6.79
C ASN A 76 -1.32 9.65 7.10
N ASP A 77 -1.91 10.82 7.36
CA ASP A 77 -3.33 10.99 7.56
C ASP A 77 -4.14 10.55 6.33
N LYS A 78 -3.62 10.70 5.11
CA LYS A 78 -4.27 10.24 3.87
C LYS A 78 -4.41 8.71 3.88
N VAL A 79 -3.35 8.00 4.26
CA VAL A 79 -3.37 6.54 4.39
C VAL A 79 -4.30 6.12 5.53
N ARG A 80 -4.20 6.76 6.70
CA ARG A 80 -5.08 6.46 7.83
C ARG A 80 -6.55 6.63 7.48
N ASN A 81 -6.89 7.74 6.83
CA ASN A 81 -8.28 8.02 6.43
C ASN A 81 -8.82 6.96 5.46
N ALA A 82 -8.01 6.49 4.51
CA ALA A 82 -8.39 5.41 3.61
C ALA A 82 -8.59 4.09 4.36
N LEU A 83 -7.65 3.74 5.26
CA LEU A 83 -7.77 2.53 6.07
C LEU A 83 -8.97 2.60 7.02
N ASP A 84 -9.22 3.74 7.66
CA ASP A 84 -10.40 3.95 8.50
C ASP A 84 -11.69 3.79 7.70
N CYS A 85 -11.67 4.26 6.44
CA CYS A 85 -12.83 4.22 5.56
C CYS A 85 -13.17 2.80 5.09
N PHE A 86 -12.18 2.04 4.65
CA PHE A 86 -12.39 0.80 3.90
C PHE A 86 -11.99 -0.46 4.65
N CYS A 87 -11.19 -0.36 5.70
CA CYS A 87 -10.60 -1.50 6.38
C CYS A 87 -11.04 -1.62 7.84
N THR A 88 -12.26 -1.21 8.15
CA THR A 88 -12.83 -1.29 9.50
C THR A 88 -14.20 -1.99 9.49
N GLY A 89 -14.70 -2.35 10.66
CA GLY A 89 -15.98 -3.05 10.80
C GLY A 89 -15.94 -4.43 10.15
N PRO A 90 -16.91 -4.77 9.30
CA PRO A 90 -16.96 -6.04 8.61
C PRO A 90 -16.01 -6.12 7.40
N ASN A 91 -15.45 -4.97 6.97
CA ASN A 91 -14.68 -4.85 5.75
C ASN A 91 -13.23 -5.27 5.93
N TRP A 92 -12.64 -5.84 4.88
CA TRP A 92 -11.24 -6.23 4.82
C TRP A 92 -10.55 -5.62 3.61
N CYS A 93 -9.25 -5.35 3.77
CA CYS A 93 -8.42 -4.77 2.72
C CYS A 93 -7.29 -5.70 2.30
N TYR A 94 -7.04 -5.69 1.01
CA TYR A 94 -5.82 -6.14 0.36
C TYR A 94 -5.10 -4.89 -0.12
N VAL A 95 -3.82 -4.72 0.20
CA VAL A 95 -3.13 -3.46 -0.08
C VAL A 95 -2.02 -3.67 -1.10
N ALA A 96 -2.01 -2.86 -2.14
CA ALA A 96 -0.88 -2.72 -3.06
C ALA A 96 -0.17 -1.40 -2.77
N THR A 97 1.15 -1.45 -2.71
CA THR A 97 1.99 -0.25 -2.57
C THR A 97 3.02 -0.20 -3.69
N HIS A 98 3.51 0.99 -3.98
CA HIS A 98 4.64 1.18 -4.87
C HIS A 98 5.62 2.17 -4.27
N SER A 99 6.93 1.87 -4.34
CA SER A 99 7.98 2.82 -3.95
C SER A 99 7.79 3.37 -2.52
N ALA A 100 7.81 4.69 -2.34
CA ALA A 100 7.55 5.37 -1.07
C ALA A 100 6.16 5.08 -0.45
N GLY A 101 5.23 4.54 -1.23
CA GLY A 101 3.93 4.08 -0.73
C GLY A 101 4.04 2.95 0.29
N ASP A 102 5.10 2.15 0.19
CA ASP A 102 5.42 1.13 1.18
C ASP A 102 5.89 1.75 2.50
N LEU A 103 6.78 2.73 2.43
CA LEU A 103 7.29 3.44 3.60
C LEU A 103 6.17 4.14 4.39
N ILE A 104 5.26 4.86 3.70
CA ILE A 104 4.16 5.56 4.38
C ILE A 104 3.13 4.59 4.97
N LEU A 105 2.86 3.46 4.30
CA LEU A 105 1.97 2.44 4.84
C LEU A 105 2.58 1.79 6.08
N GLY A 106 3.85 1.38 6.03
CA GLY A 106 4.57 0.80 7.17
C GLY A 106 4.60 1.75 8.37
N TYR A 107 4.94 3.01 8.14
CA TYR A 107 4.87 4.07 9.16
C TYR A 107 3.48 4.18 9.79
N THR A 108 2.45 4.14 8.96
CA THR A 108 1.06 4.24 9.40
C THR A 108 0.67 3.05 10.28
N LEU A 109 1.00 1.83 9.88
CA LEU A 109 0.69 0.63 10.65
C LEU A 109 1.45 0.58 11.98
N ALA A 110 2.75 0.86 11.96
CA ALA A 110 3.58 0.81 13.15
C ALA A 110 3.11 1.79 14.22
N ASN A 111 2.84 3.03 13.82
CA ASN A 111 2.55 4.12 14.75
C ASN A 111 1.06 4.21 15.16
N TYR A 112 0.15 3.80 14.29
CA TYR A 112 -1.29 4.00 14.51
C TYR A 112 -2.12 2.73 14.50
N GLY A 113 -1.58 1.61 14.05
CA GLY A 113 -2.32 0.35 13.96
C GLY A 113 -2.68 -0.28 15.30
N GLY A 114 -2.14 0.20 16.41
CA GLY A 114 -2.52 -0.20 17.77
C GLY A 114 -3.59 0.67 18.42
N SER A 115 -4.02 1.73 17.77
CA SER A 115 -4.98 2.69 18.32
C SER A 115 -6.42 2.27 18.01
N ALA A 116 -7.34 2.77 18.84
CA ALA A 116 -8.78 2.62 18.57
C ALA A 116 -9.17 3.39 17.30
N ARG A 117 -9.97 2.75 16.46
CA ARG A 117 -10.50 3.29 15.21
C ARG A 117 -12.02 3.23 15.22
N LEU A 118 -12.67 4.32 14.82
CA LEU A 118 -14.09 4.29 14.56
C LEU A 118 -14.37 3.39 13.35
N LYS A 119 -15.27 2.44 13.50
CA LYS A 119 -15.72 1.64 12.37
C LYS A 119 -16.55 2.50 11.44
N LYS A 120 -16.27 2.43 10.16
CA LYS A 120 -17.01 3.15 9.12
C LYS A 120 -17.64 2.15 8.16
N ASN A 121 -18.85 2.47 7.75
CA ASN A 121 -19.58 1.67 6.78
C ASN A 121 -19.27 2.22 5.39
N ALA A 122 -18.20 1.71 4.78
CA ALA A 122 -17.89 2.06 3.40
C ALA A 122 -18.98 1.51 2.48
N VAL A 123 -19.39 2.33 1.53
CA VAL A 123 -20.37 1.91 0.51
C VAL A 123 -19.60 1.38 -0.69
N ALA A 124 -19.75 0.09 -0.99
CA ALA A 124 -19.16 -0.52 -2.17
C ALA A 124 -19.63 0.21 -3.44
N GLY A 125 -18.70 0.48 -4.35
CA GLY A 125 -19.00 1.14 -5.63
C GLY A 125 -19.21 2.65 -5.59
N ALA A 126 -19.39 3.27 -4.44
CA ALA A 126 -19.45 4.72 -4.33
C ALA A 126 -18.04 5.31 -4.53
N GLY A 127 -17.86 6.08 -5.60
CA GLY A 127 -16.58 6.71 -5.91
C GLY A 127 -16.12 7.63 -4.78
N GLY A 128 -15.19 7.17 -3.97
CA GLY A 128 -14.51 7.99 -2.99
C GLY A 128 -15.25 8.38 -1.71
N VAL A 129 -16.50 7.98 -1.53
CA VAL A 129 -17.25 8.36 -0.33
C VAL A 129 -17.01 7.35 0.80
N CYS A 130 -16.46 7.86 1.87
CA CYS A 130 -16.36 7.14 3.13
C CYS A 130 -17.72 7.10 3.80
N GLY A 131 -18.19 5.93 4.21
CA GLY A 131 -19.45 5.79 4.95
C GLY A 131 -19.42 6.44 6.31
N ASN A 132 -20.58 6.64 6.90
CA ASN A 132 -20.71 7.14 8.26
C ASN A 132 -20.26 6.07 9.27
N SER A 133 -19.81 6.53 10.43
CA SER A 133 -19.55 5.64 11.57
C SER A 133 -20.85 5.28 12.26
N ASP A 134 -20.95 4.05 12.76
CA ASP A 134 -22.01 3.60 13.67
C ASP A 134 -21.72 3.95 15.15
N GLY A 135 -20.63 4.68 15.40
CA GLY A 135 -20.16 5.05 16.73
C GLY A 135 -19.35 3.96 17.43
N SER A 136 -19.32 2.73 16.91
CA SER A 136 -18.50 1.67 17.48
C SER A 136 -17.03 1.78 17.05
N SER A 137 -16.14 1.16 17.81
CA SER A 137 -14.71 1.17 17.53
C SER A 137 -14.10 -0.22 17.50
N GLN A 138 -12.93 -0.32 16.89
CA GLN A 138 -12.05 -1.48 16.90
C GLN A 138 -10.60 -1.03 17.07
N THR A 139 -9.71 -1.95 17.42
CA THR A 139 -8.27 -1.68 17.41
C THR A 139 -7.71 -1.95 16.03
N GLY A 140 -7.03 -0.96 15.45
CA GLY A 140 -6.36 -1.09 14.16
C GLY A 140 -7.30 -1.31 12.97
N TRP A 141 -6.76 -1.90 11.93
CA TRP A 141 -7.42 -2.12 10.64
C TRP A 141 -7.42 -3.59 10.23
N ASN A 142 -8.41 -3.99 9.48
CA ASN A 142 -8.55 -5.33 8.93
C ASN A 142 -7.81 -5.42 7.59
N ILE A 143 -6.54 -5.82 7.62
CA ILE A 143 -5.70 -5.98 6.43
C ILE A 143 -5.33 -7.45 6.30
N LYS A 144 -5.57 -8.03 5.13
CA LYS A 144 -5.21 -9.42 4.82
C LYS A 144 -3.72 -9.56 4.56
N TRP A 145 -3.18 -8.70 3.71
CA TRP A 145 -1.77 -8.64 3.35
C TRP A 145 -1.46 -7.33 2.58
N VAL A 146 -0.18 -7.06 2.45
CA VAL A 146 0.37 -6.00 1.62
C VAL A 146 1.23 -6.62 0.52
N ARG A 147 1.12 -6.14 -0.70
CA ARG A 147 2.02 -6.45 -1.80
C ARG A 147 2.66 -5.17 -2.29
N ALA A 148 3.98 -5.12 -2.17
CA ALA A 148 4.76 -3.92 -2.48
C ALA A 148 5.57 -4.12 -3.77
N ALA A 149 5.30 -3.30 -4.76
CA ALA A 149 6.13 -3.20 -5.95
C ALA A 149 7.26 -2.23 -5.66
N SER A 150 8.50 -2.69 -5.74
CA SER A 150 9.69 -1.84 -5.54
C SER A 150 9.58 -0.99 -4.26
N GLY A 151 9.20 -1.62 -3.14
CA GLY A 151 8.93 -0.91 -1.90
C GLY A 151 10.17 -0.24 -1.34
N ALA A 152 10.01 1.01 -0.88
CA ALA A 152 11.09 1.83 -0.35
C ALA A 152 11.13 1.84 1.19
N GLY A 153 10.76 0.73 1.85
CA GLY A 153 10.79 0.65 3.31
C GLY A 153 12.16 0.94 3.91
N GLY A 154 13.24 0.51 3.26
CA GLY A 154 14.62 0.80 3.66
C GLY A 154 15.22 2.07 3.06
N GLY A 155 14.44 2.88 2.37
CA GLY A 155 14.91 4.09 1.71
C GLY A 155 15.52 3.84 0.33
N SER A 156 16.33 4.79 -0.12
CA SER A 156 17.03 4.74 -1.39
C SER A 156 18.39 5.42 -1.27
N GLU A 157 19.43 4.77 -1.72
CA GLU A 157 20.80 5.29 -1.75
C GLU A 157 20.93 6.46 -2.73
N LEU A 158 20.03 6.59 -3.69
CA LEU A 158 19.96 7.81 -4.54
C LEU A 158 19.63 9.06 -3.70
N SER A 159 18.80 8.90 -2.67
CA SER A 159 18.52 10.00 -1.73
C SER A 159 19.74 10.34 -0.88
N ASP A 160 20.54 9.34 -0.50
CA ASP A 160 21.78 9.55 0.25
C ASP A 160 22.83 10.29 -0.60
N ALA A 161 22.97 9.90 -1.86
CA ALA A 161 23.89 10.49 -2.81
C ALA A 161 23.49 11.92 -3.27
N GLY A 162 22.27 12.37 -2.92
CA GLY A 162 21.75 13.65 -3.40
C GLY A 162 21.41 13.65 -4.87
N SER A 163 21.29 12.48 -5.49
CA SER A 163 21.00 12.32 -6.94
C SER A 163 19.61 12.86 -7.31
N TRP A 164 18.70 12.89 -6.37
CA TRP A 164 17.42 13.58 -6.49
C TRP A 164 17.57 15.01 -5.98
N THR A 165 18.05 15.90 -6.82
CA THR A 165 18.33 17.31 -6.51
C THR A 165 17.07 18.14 -6.25
N THR A 166 16.14 17.62 -5.50
CA THR A 166 14.92 18.31 -5.15
C THR A 166 14.89 18.62 -3.65
N SER A 167 14.29 19.75 -3.29
CA SER A 167 14.04 20.13 -1.89
C SER A 167 12.78 19.48 -1.33
N GLU A 168 12.26 18.43 -1.96
CA GLU A 168 11.06 17.74 -1.51
C GLU A 168 11.32 17.03 -0.16
N PRO A 169 10.50 17.26 0.86
CA PRO A 169 10.67 16.63 2.17
C PRO A 169 10.73 15.10 2.11
N LEU A 170 9.95 14.48 1.19
CA LEU A 170 9.98 13.04 0.96
C LEU A 170 11.38 12.52 0.64
N VAL A 171 12.18 13.26 -0.14
CA VAL A 171 13.54 12.83 -0.50
C VAL A 171 14.42 12.73 0.75
N SER A 172 14.22 13.60 1.73
CA SER A 172 14.91 13.49 3.02
C SER A 172 14.45 12.25 3.81
N ASP A 173 13.17 11.93 3.78
CA ASP A 173 12.63 10.75 4.43
C ASP A 173 13.09 9.44 3.76
N LEU A 174 13.37 9.49 2.46
CA LEU A 174 13.87 8.34 1.69
C LEU A 174 15.40 8.11 1.85
N LYS A 175 16.13 8.94 2.57
CA LYS A 175 17.51 8.58 2.95
C LYS A 175 17.52 7.29 3.74
N THR A 176 18.44 6.37 3.43
CA THR A 176 18.43 5.02 3.98
C THR A 176 18.45 5.01 5.51
N ALA A 177 19.30 5.84 6.12
CA ALA A 177 19.34 5.98 7.57
C ALA A 177 18.04 6.51 8.15
N THR A 178 17.41 7.50 7.50
CA THR A 178 16.14 8.09 7.94
C THR A 178 15.01 7.10 7.82
N ALA A 179 14.82 6.49 6.65
CA ALA A 179 13.75 5.54 6.40
C ALA A 179 13.79 4.35 7.37
N ARG A 180 14.98 3.78 7.59
CA ARG A 180 15.17 2.63 8.48
C ARG A 180 14.99 2.95 9.96
N ALA A 181 15.20 4.21 10.37
CA ALA A 181 14.99 4.67 11.75
C ALA A 181 13.61 5.28 12.00
N MET A 182 12.82 5.49 10.95
CA MET A 182 11.57 6.26 11.01
C MET A 182 10.50 5.59 11.89
N TYR A 183 10.48 4.26 11.92
CA TYR A 183 9.57 3.46 12.75
C TYR A 183 10.13 2.05 12.96
N ASP A 184 9.53 1.29 13.86
CA ASP A 184 9.84 -0.13 14.00
C ASP A 184 9.21 -0.93 12.86
N HIS A 185 10.00 -1.30 11.87
CA HIS A 185 9.57 -2.08 10.70
C HIS A 185 9.09 -3.49 11.05
N ASN A 186 9.43 -4.02 12.21
CA ASN A 186 8.89 -5.30 12.70
C ASN A 186 7.46 -5.17 13.20
N ASN A 187 7.01 -3.94 13.46
CA ASN A 187 5.69 -3.67 13.99
C ASN A 187 4.65 -3.53 12.87
N THR A 188 4.46 -4.58 12.11
CA THR A 188 3.46 -4.64 11.01
C THR A 188 2.03 -4.91 11.48
N ARG A 189 1.81 -5.03 12.78
CA ARG A 189 0.53 -5.48 13.35
C ARG A 189 0.07 -6.85 12.81
N ASN A 190 1.02 -7.76 12.65
CA ASN A 190 0.86 -9.10 12.09
C ASN A 190 0.39 -9.13 10.63
N VAL A 191 0.47 -8.02 9.92
CA VAL A 191 0.20 -7.97 8.48
C VAL A 191 1.46 -8.42 7.74
N MET A 192 1.29 -9.37 6.81
CA MET A 192 2.39 -9.85 5.95
C MET A 192 2.63 -8.90 4.79
N PHE A 193 3.88 -8.48 4.61
CA PHE A 193 4.37 -7.69 3.50
C PHE A 193 5.11 -8.59 2.51
N TYR A 194 4.57 -8.72 1.32
CA TYR A 194 5.20 -9.39 0.19
C TYR A 194 5.87 -8.34 -0.70
N MET A 195 7.18 -8.22 -0.59
CA MET A 195 7.99 -7.23 -1.27
C MET A 195 8.50 -7.79 -2.60
N TYR A 196 8.24 -7.12 -3.68
CA TYR A 196 8.79 -7.47 -4.99
C TYR A 196 9.84 -6.43 -5.37
N ALA A 197 11.10 -6.86 -5.40
CA ALA A 197 12.24 -6.03 -5.73
C ALA A 197 12.61 -6.19 -7.21
N GLY A 198 12.84 -5.11 -7.90
CA GLY A 198 13.36 -5.12 -9.26
C GLY A 198 14.85 -5.45 -9.29
N ALA A 199 15.33 -5.89 -10.46
CA ALA A 199 16.68 -6.37 -10.65
C ALA A 199 17.36 -5.89 -11.94
N LYS A 200 16.71 -5.01 -12.71
CA LYS A 200 17.20 -4.57 -14.03
C LYS A 200 17.59 -3.09 -14.12
N GLY A 201 17.93 -2.47 -13.02
CA GLY A 201 18.49 -1.13 -13.01
C GLY A 201 19.86 -1.09 -13.71
N THR A 202 20.13 -0.06 -14.53
CA THR A 202 21.39 0.08 -15.26
C THR A 202 22.11 1.39 -14.99
N PHE A 203 21.37 2.48 -14.87
CA PHE A 203 21.96 3.82 -14.79
C PHE A 203 22.60 4.14 -13.44
N TYR A 204 22.08 3.62 -12.37
CA TYR A 204 22.48 3.98 -11.02
C TYR A 204 23.17 2.86 -10.26
N SER A 205 23.57 1.79 -10.93
CA SER A 205 24.24 0.64 -10.32
C SER A 205 25.56 0.99 -9.62
N SER A 206 26.15 2.14 -9.90
CA SER A 206 27.33 2.65 -9.15
C SER A 206 26.95 3.27 -7.79
N ILE A 207 25.68 3.60 -7.59
CA ILE A 207 25.15 4.23 -6.36
C ILE A 207 24.29 3.23 -5.60
N LEU A 208 23.42 2.53 -6.32
CA LEU A 208 22.54 1.49 -5.78
C LEU A 208 23.30 0.19 -5.64
N PRO A 209 23.52 -0.33 -4.43
CA PRO A 209 24.34 -1.51 -4.23
C PRO A 209 23.58 -2.79 -4.57
N GLY A 210 24.21 -3.64 -5.35
CA GLY A 210 23.65 -4.93 -5.76
C GLY A 210 22.58 -4.84 -6.83
N GLN A 211 21.60 -5.71 -6.75
CA GLN A 211 20.44 -5.66 -7.63
C GLN A 211 19.54 -4.48 -7.28
N ASP A 212 19.05 -3.79 -8.29
CA ASP A 212 18.22 -2.60 -8.12
C ASP A 212 17.22 -2.45 -9.25
N ASP A 213 16.33 -1.50 -9.11
CA ASP A 213 15.32 -1.13 -10.09
C ASP A 213 15.49 0.30 -10.61
N GLU A 214 16.69 0.82 -10.58
CA GLU A 214 17.08 2.20 -10.90
C GLU A 214 16.68 3.25 -9.84
N ALA A 215 15.94 2.90 -8.82
CA ALA A 215 15.56 3.81 -7.75
C ALA A 215 15.74 3.21 -6.36
N ILE A 216 15.46 1.93 -6.21
CA ILE A 216 15.51 1.22 -4.93
C ILE A 216 16.40 -0.02 -5.08
N ALA A 217 17.40 -0.13 -4.22
CA ALA A 217 18.19 -1.34 -4.15
C ALA A 217 17.39 -2.46 -3.46
N TYR A 218 17.63 -3.69 -3.85
CA TYR A 218 16.97 -4.87 -3.33
C TYR A 218 16.93 -4.93 -1.79
N HIS A 219 18.03 -4.68 -1.13
CA HIS A 219 18.10 -4.74 0.32
C HIS A 219 17.29 -3.64 1.01
N SER A 220 17.02 -2.55 0.32
CA SER A 220 16.16 -1.47 0.83
C SER A 220 14.69 -1.82 0.77
N SER A 221 14.28 -2.73 -0.11
CA SER A 221 12.89 -3.23 -0.14
C SER A 221 12.54 -4.09 1.06
N GLY A 222 13.50 -4.83 1.64
CA GLY A 222 13.21 -5.75 2.75
C GLY A 222 14.02 -5.51 4.02
N GLY A 223 14.77 -4.41 4.10
CA GLY A 223 15.63 -4.13 5.26
C GLY A 223 16.84 -5.06 5.38
N VAL A 224 17.18 -5.81 4.35
CA VAL A 224 18.36 -6.67 4.32
C VAL A 224 19.60 -5.80 4.44
N SER A 225 20.50 -6.14 5.34
CA SER A 225 21.78 -5.43 5.48
C SER A 225 22.81 -5.95 4.49
N GLY A 226 23.62 -5.05 3.95
CA GLY A 226 24.71 -5.39 3.04
C GLY A 226 24.44 -4.96 1.59
N SER A 227 25.51 -4.80 0.86
CA SER A 227 25.49 -4.22 -0.48
C SER A 227 25.23 -5.23 -1.58
N SER A 228 25.30 -6.49 -1.30
CA SER A 228 25.30 -7.48 -2.36
C SER A 228 24.20 -8.48 -2.17
N GLY A 229 23.02 -8.13 -2.07
CA GLY A 229 21.89 -9.05 -2.03
C GLY A 229 22.19 -10.50 -2.39
N GLY A 230 23.10 -11.13 -1.69
CA GLY A 230 23.41 -12.53 -1.89
C GLY A 230 24.41 -12.91 -2.99
N GLY A 231 25.23 -11.98 -3.41
CA GLY A 231 26.32 -12.28 -4.35
C GLY A 231 25.93 -12.33 -5.82
N TYR A 232 24.77 -11.82 -6.13
CA TYR A 232 24.34 -11.70 -7.53
C TYR A 232 25.14 -10.64 -8.29
N CYS A 233 25.61 -9.63 -7.60
CA CYS A 233 26.43 -8.60 -8.19
C CYS A 233 27.76 -8.44 -7.46
N ASN A 234 28.84 -8.38 -8.21
CA ASN A 234 30.14 -7.97 -7.68
C ASN A 234 30.24 -6.43 -7.75
N PRO A 235 30.68 -5.77 -6.68
CA PRO A 235 31.04 -4.36 -6.74
C PRO A 235 32.01 -4.13 -7.90
N GLY A 236 31.70 -3.19 -8.78
CA GLY A 236 32.50 -2.90 -9.97
C GLY A 236 32.00 -3.54 -11.27
N ASN A 237 31.01 -4.37 -11.23
CA ASN A 237 30.33 -4.81 -12.45
C ASN A 237 29.17 -3.84 -12.78
N TRP A 238 29.41 -2.93 -13.66
CA TRP A 238 28.47 -1.86 -14.08
C TRP A 238 27.18 -2.37 -14.73
N PHE A 239 27.13 -3.65 -15.06
CA PHE A 239 26.01 -4.30 -15.74
C PHE A 239 25.46 -5.48 -14.95
N CYS A 240 25.58 -5.41 -13.65
CA CYS A 240 25.23 -6.52 -12.78
C CYS A 240 23.77 -6.46 -12.33
N ASN A 241 22.87 -6.60 -13.23
CA ASN A 241 21.44 -6.54 -12.96
C ASN A 241 20.63 -7.57 -13.72
N ASP A 242 21.32 -8.48 -14.41
CA ASP A 242 20.65 -9.53 -15.12
C ASP A 242 20.55 -10.79 -14.28
N LEU A 243 19.57 -10.88 -13.43
CA LEU A 243 19.15 -12.17 -12.91
C LEU A 243 18.55 -12.98 -14.04
N THR A 244 19.04 -14.19 -14.20
CA THR A 244 18.35 -15.16 -15.03
C THR A 244 16.98 -15.44 -14.43
N LEU A 245 15.95 -15.42 -15.24
CA LEU A 245 14.59 -15.68 -14.81
C LEU A 245 14.52 -16.95 -13.93
N GLY A 246 13.93 -16.82 -12.77
CA GLY A 246 13.86 -17.89 -11.79
C GLY A 246 15.09 -18.09 -10.91
N THR A 247 16.21 -17.46 -11.22
CA THR A 247 17.42 -17.54 -10.43
C THR A 247 17.40 -16.45 -9.36
N GLY A 248 17.34 -16.84 -8.09
CA GLY A 248 17.25 -15.89 -6.99
C GLY A 248 15.96 -15.05 -6.96
N ALA A 249 15.00 -15.36 -7.83
CA ALA A 249 13.70 -14.67 -7.88
C ALA A 249 12.90 -14.80 -6.58
N ASN A 250 13.29 -15.68 -5.71
CA ASN A 250 12.64 -15.88 -4.43
C ASN A 250 13.70 -16.01 -3.33
N GLU A 251 14.16 -14.91 -2.81
CA GLU A 251 14.99 -14.83 -1.63
C GLU A 251 14.16 -14.70 -0.34
N GLY A 252 12.97 -15.27 -0.35
CA GLY A 252 12.13 -15.36 0.82
C GLY A 252 12.92 -15.85 2.03
N GLY A 253 12.91 -15.13 3.10
CA GLY A 253 13.69 -15.40 4.29
C GLY A 253 14.95 -14.54 4.46
N ARG A 254 15.34 -13.75 3.48
CA ARG A 254 16.40 -12.74 3.65
C ARG A 254 15.91 -11.37 4.11
N ALA A 255 14.62 -11.14 4.16
CA ALA A 255 14.08 -9.95 4.79
C ALA A 255 14.54 -9.88 6.25
N LYS A 256 15.16 -8.77 6.62
CA LYS A 256 15.59 -8.54 8.00
C LYS A 256 14.42 -8.31 8.94
N TRP A 257 13.35 -7.75 8.43
CA TRP A 257 12.18 -7.41 9.23
C TRP A 257 11.20 -8.57 9.32
N SER A 258 10.59 -8.70 10.50
CA SER A 258 9.53 -9.69 10.73
C SER A 258 8.31 -9.39 9.84
N ASN A 259 7.62 -10.44 9.43
CA ASN A 259 6.46 -10.36 8.54
C ASN A 259 6.74 -9.69 7.18
N HIS A 260 7.99 -9.73 6.73
CA HIS A 260 8.38 -9.31 5.39
C HIS A 260 8.96 -10.49 4.63
N SER A 261 8.61 -10.63 3.37
CA SER A 261 9.29 -11.50 2.44
C SER A 261 9.68 -10.70 1.20
N VAL A 262 10.87 -10.95 0.68
CA VAL A 262 11.40 -10.25 -0.49
C VAL A 262 11.63 -11.25 -1.60
N ALA A 263 11.14 -10.94 -2.79
CA ALA A 263 11.41 -11.72 -3.99
C ALA A 263 11.92 -10.79 -5.09
N PHE A 264 12.92 -11.24 -5.81
CA PHE A 264 13.33 -10.58 -7.05
C PHE A 264 12.34 -10.83 -8.16
N ARG A 265 12.13 -9.81 -8.98
CA ARG A 265 11.32 -9.89 -10.17
C ARG A 265 11.97 -9.11 -11.30
N ASP A 266 12.46 -9.84 -12.27
CA ASP A 266 13.03 -9.32 -13.52
C ASP A 266 12.31 -9.82 -14.76
N ASP A 267 11.28 -10.65 -14.56
CA ASP A 267 10.54 -11.31 -15.61
C ASP A 267 9.66 -10.35 -16.40
N GLY A 268 10.07 -10.04 -17.61
CA GLY A 268 9.28 -9.24 -18.55
C GLY A 268 9.31 -7.73 -18.31
N GLU A 269 10.10 -7.25 -17.38
CA GLU A 269 10.25 -5.82 -17.14
C GLU A 269 11.36 -5.21 -18.02
N SER A 270 11.05 -4.05 -18.59
CA SER A 270 12.01 -3.26 -19.36
C SER A 270 12.51 -2.05 -18.58
N TYR A 271 11.66 -1.49 -17.73
CA TYR A 271 11.96 -0.42 -16.77
C TYR A 271 11.38 -0.82 -15.42
N ASN A 272 12.20 -0.88 -14.42
CA ASN A 272 11.86 -1.58 -13.20
C ASN A 272 10.95 -0.76 -12.28
N HIS A 273 11.31 0.49 -12.05
CA HIS A 273 10.72 1.25 -10.94
C HIS A 273 9.41 1.97 -11.27
N TYR A 274 9.25 2.46 -12.49
CA TYR A 274 8.14 3.38 -12.80
C TYR A 274 6.82 2.66 -13.00
N ALA A 275 5.87 2.89 -12.09
CA ALA A 275 4.57 2.20 -12.08
C ALA A 275 3.79 2.35 -13.39
N LYS A 276 3.82 3.53 -13.99
CA LYS A 276 3.08 3.83 -15.20
C LYS A 276 3.66 3.17 -16.44
N ASP A 277 4.97 3.11 -16.52
CA ASP A 277 5.69 2.58 -17.68
C ASP A 277 6.01 1.09 -17.50
N ASN A 278 5.98 0.61 -16.29
CA ASN A 278 6.31 -0.76 -15.89
C ASN A 278 5.10 -1.60 -15.46
N TRP A 279 3.95 -1.36 -16.03
CA TRP A 279 2.74 -2.09 -15.65
C TRP A 279 2.78 -3.59 -15.99
N GLN A 280 3.69 -4.02 -16.85
CA GLN A 280 3.95 -5.43 -17.18
C GLN A 280 5.10 -6.04 -16.34
N GLY A 281 5.92 -5.21 -15.69
CA GLY A 281 7.01 -5.63 -14.82
C GLY A 281 6.59 -5.83 -13.37
N ILE A 282 7.33 -5.24 -12.44
CA ILE A 282 7.07 -5.37 -10.99
C ILE A 282 5.66 -4.95 -10.60
N VAL A 283 5.18 -3.83 -11.14
CA VAL A 283 3.82 -3.36 -10.89
C VAL A 283 2.79 -4.34 -11.47
N GLY A 284 3.09 -4.94 -12.61
CA GLY A 284 2.27 -5.99 -13.21
C GLY A 284 2.18 -7.24 -12.34
N VAL A 285 3.27 -7.65 -11.70
CA VAL A 285 3.27 -8.77 -10.75
C VAL A 285 2.34 -8.48 -9.58
N VAL A 286 2.44 -7.28 -8.99
CA VAL A 286 1.54 -6.86 -7.90
C VAL A 286 0.09 -6.81 -8.38
N ARG A 287 -0.17 -6.24 -9.55
CA ARG A 287 -1.51 -6.23 -10.16
C ARG A 287 -2.08 -7.64 -10.28
N ASN A 288 -1.32 -8.58 -10.83
CA ASN A 288 -1.77 -9.95 -11.02
C ASN A 288 -2.06 -10.63 -9.68
N ALA A 289 -1.26 -10.38 -8.68
CA ALA A 289 -1.50 -10.87 -7.33
C ALA A 289 -2.77 -10.28 -6.72
N MET A 290 -3.04 -8.99 -6.94
CA MET A 290 -4.28 -8.34 -6.50
C MET A 290 -5.51 -8.94 -7.19
N VAL A 291 -5.44 -9.18 -8.50
CA VAL A 291 -6.54 -9.80 -9.26
C VAL A 291 -6.81 -11.23 -8.82
N ASN A 292 -5.75 -12.01 -8.60
CA ASN A 292 -5.87 -13.44 -8.36
C ASN A 292 -6.10 -13.83 -6.90
N SER A 293 -5.81 -12.94 -5.96
CA SER A 293 -5.78 -13.28 -4.53
C SER A 293 -6.64 -12.38 -3.64
N ALA A 294 -7.18 -11.30 -4.18
CA ALA A 294 -8.00 -10.33 -3.42
C ALA A 294 -9.49 -10.61 -3.63
N TYR A 295 -10.05 -11.51 -2.84
CA TYR A 295 -11.46 -11.90 -2.87
C TYR A 295 -12.18 -11.61 -1.55
#